data_4794ae33249e234da061c96589273c14
#
_entry.id   4794ae33249e234da061c96589273c14
#
_cell.length_a   1.000
_cell.length_b   1.000
_cell.length_c   1.000
_cell.angle_alpha   90.00
_cell.angle_beta   90.00
_cell.angle_gamma   90.00
#
_symmetry.space_group_name_H-M   'P 1'
#
loop_
_entity.id
_entity.type
_entity.pdbx_description
1 polymer ?
#
loop_
_entity_poly.entity_id
_entity_poly.type
_entity_poly.pdbx_seq_one_letter_code
_entity_poly.pdbx_strand_id
1 'polypeptide(L)'
;MQVAFYKGRKRLFNRLTSWWLRGPYSHVELVLGYDQAGQAICASSSMMDGGVRVKHMTLNPDHWDVVSASGSADAAWAWLRKHEGAGYDYLGLLGFVARAIGHDKSRFVCSEAVAEMLGMADGWRFDPCSLYAALAWRESSAVAAAA
;
A
#
# COMPACT_ATOMS: atom_id res chain seq x y z
N MET A 1 -4.13 9.24 -9.12
CA MET A 1 -4.45 8.72 -7.77
C MET A 1 -3.33 9.07 -6.81
N GLN A 2 -3.52 8.89 -5.50
CA GLN A 2 -2.47 9.10 -4.50
C GLN A 2 -2.26 7.82 -3.70
N VAL A 3 -1.04 7.62 -3.23
CA VAL A 3 -0.66 6.51 -2.35
C VAL A 3 0.00 7.07 -1.10
N ALA A 4 -0.51 6.67 0.06
CA ALA A 4 -0.03 7.12 1.35
C ALA A 4 0.82 6.02 2.01
N PHE A 5 2.03 6.36 2.43
CA PHE A 5 3.01 5.47 3.05
C PHE A 5 3.21 5.81 4.52
N TYR A 6 2.99 4.85 5.40
CA TYR A 6 3.09 5.03 6.84
C TYR A 6 4.52 4.88 7.34
N LYS A 7 5.05 5.94 7.96
CA LYS A 7 6.40 6.01 8.55
C LYS A 7 6.41 6.07 10.08
N GLY A 8 5.22 5.94 10.71
CA GLY A 8 5.11 6.03 12.17
C GLY A 8 5.75 4.84 12.89
N ARG A 9 6.52 5.12 13.95
CA ARG A 9 7.29 4.12 14.72
C ARG A 9 6.73 3.87 16.13
N LYS A 10 5.49 4.28 16.43
CA LYS A 10 4.91 4.16 17.78
C LYS A 10 4.66 2.71 18.23
N ARG A 11 4.40 1.80 17.28
CA ARG A 11 4.14 0.38 17.59
C ARG A 11 5.37 -0.47 17.33
N LEU A 12 5.64 -1.44 18.21
CA LEU A 12 6.77 -2.35 18.07
C LEU A 12 6.78 -3.09 16.72
N PHE A 13 5.61 -3.54 16.26
CA PHE A 13 5.46 -4.19 14.95
C PHE A 13 5.94 -3.28 13.80
N ASN A 14 5.51 -2.01 13.77
CA ASN A 14 5.94 -1.07 12.72
C ASN A 14 7.44 -0.82 12.76
N ARG A 15 8.04 -0.77 13.96
CA ARG A 15 9.50 -0.63 14.12
C ARG A 15 10.24 -1.86 13.58
N LEU A 16 9.75 -3.06 13.90
CA LEU A 16 10.33 -4.31 13.41
C LEU A 16 10.21 -4.43 11.89
N THR A 17 9.04 -4.12 11.33
CA THR A 17 8.82 -4.11 9.88
C THR A 17 9.75 -3.12 9.17
N SER A 18 9.82 -1.87 9.63
CA SER A 18 10.71 -0.85 9.06
C SER A 18 12.20 -1.23 9.18
N TRP A 19 12.60 -1.81 10.31
CA TRP A 19 13.96 -2.30 10.51
C TRP A 19 14.28 -3.46 9.56
N TRP A 20 13.35 -4.39 9.42
CA TRP A 20 13.49 -5.55 8.53
C TRP A 20 13.59 -5.14 7.06
N LEU A 21 12.68 -4.26 6.61
CA LEU A 21 12.64 -3.74 5.24
C LEU A 21 13.77 -2.73 4.96
N ARG A 22 14.60 -2.41 5.97
CA ARG A 22 15.68 -1.40 5.89
C ARG A 22 15.20 -0.06 5.32
N GLY A 23 13.96 0.34 5.66
CA GLY A 23 13.35 1.56 5.17
C GLY A 23 12.32 2.14 6.15
N PRO A 24 11.83 3.37 5.88
CA PRO A 24 10.95 4.08 6.81
C PRO A 24 9.53 3.54 6.85
N TYR A 25 9.07 2.85 5.81
CA TYR A 25 7.65 2.53 5.63
C TYR A 25 7.32 1.13 6.11
N SER A 26 6.23 1.02 6.88
CA SER A 26 5.72 -0.24 7.42
C SER A 26 4.30 -0.58 6.95
N HIS A 27 3.62 0.36 6.27
CA HIS A 27 2.28 0.16 5.73
C HIS A 27 2.01 1.14 4.58
N VAL A 28 1.04 0.80 3.72
CA VAL A 28 0.66 1.62 2.57
C VAL A 28 -0.86 1.55 2.34
N GLU A 29 -1.43 2.68 1.90
CA GLU A 29 -2.85 2.87 1.59
C GLU A 29 -3.00 3.50 0.21
N LEU A 30 -3.95 3.03 -0.59
CA LEU A 30 -4.39 3.73 -1.79
C LEU A 30 -5.45 4.76 -1.41
N VAL A 31 -5.26 6.02 -1.76
CA VAL A 31 -6.24 7.08 -1.55
C VAL A 31 -7.19 7.12 -2.75
N LEU A 32 -8.44 6.73 -2.52
CA LEU A 32 -9.51 6.71 -3.53
C LEU A 32 -10.17 8.08 -3.71
N GLY A 33 -10.11 8.92 -2.69
CA GLY A 33 -10.70 10.25 -2.65
C GLY A 33 -10.74 10.82 -1.24
N TYR A 34 -11.52 11.86 -1.06
CA TYR A 34 -11.76 12.51 0.23
C TYR A 34 -13.25 12.65 0.46
N ASP A 35 -13.68 12.48 1.70
CA ASP A 35 -15.07 12.71 2.10
C ASP A 35 -15.35 14.21 2.37
N GLN A 36 -16.62 14.52 2.70
CA GLN A 36 -17.06 15.89 2.97
C GLN A 36 -16.40 16.52 4.22
N ALA A 37 -15.88 15.68 5.14
CA ALA A 37 -15.13 16.11 6.32
C ALA A 37 -13.63 16.26 6.05
N GLY A 38 -13.17 16.02 4.80
CA GLY A 38 -11.77 16.09 4.39
C GLY A 38 -10.95 14.88 4.83
N GLN A 39 -11.58 13.79 5.28
CA GLN A 39 -10.88 12.55 5.56
C GLN A 39 -10.58 11.79 4.26
N ALA A 40 -9.40 11.21 4.18
CA ALA A 40 -9.03 10.37 3.06
C ALA A 40 -9.81 9.04 3.11
N ILE A 41 -10.43 8.69 1.98
CA ILE A 41 -11.04 7.37 1.76
C ILE A 41 -9.92 6.46 1.27
N CYS A 42 -9.43 5.58 2.13
CA CYS A 42 -8.26 4.76 1.90
C CYS A 42 -8.62 3.29 1.73
N ALA A 43 -7.93 2.60 0.84
CA ALA A 43 -8.07 1.18 0.61
C ALA A 43 -6.72 0.46 0.74
N SER A 44 -6.70 -0.65 1.45
CA SER A 44 -5.51 -1.50 1.60
C SER A 44 -5.89 -2.85 2.21
N SER A 45 -4.91 -3.75 2.32
CA SER A 45 -4.99 -4.91 3.20
C SER A 45 -4.24 -4.63 4.50
N SER A 46 -4.90 -4.84 5.65
CA SER A 46 -4.35 -4.54 6.97
C SER A 46 -4.48 -5.75 7.90
N MET A 47 -3.37 -6.13 8.51
CA MET A 47 -3.34 -7.17 9.54
C MET A 47 -4.29 -6.83 10.72
N MET A 48 -4.38 -5.55 11.08
CA MET A 48 -5.20 -5.09 12.21
C MET A 48 -6.70 -5.10 11.91
N ASP A 49 -7.05 -4.91 10.64
CA ASP A 49 -8.42 -4.88 10.16
C ASP A 49 -8.84 -6.25 9.57
N GLY A 50 -7.95 -7.26 9.61
CA GLY A 50 -8.21 -8.64 9.19
C GLY A 50 -8.05 -8.91 7.70
N GLY A 51 -7.67 -7.92 6.89
CA GLY A 51 -7.48 -8.09 5.44
C GLY A 51 -7.83 -6.86 4.63
N VAL A 52 -8.35 -7.07 3.42
CA VAL A 52 -8.70 -6.02 2.46
C VAL A 52 -9.94 -5.25 2.92
N ARG A 53 -9.83 -3.93 2.98
CA ARG A 53 -10.92 -3.06 3.46
C ARG A 53 -10.79 -1.62 2.91
N VAL A 54 -11.88 -0.87 2.99
CA VAL A 54 -11.92 0.59 2.80
C VAL A 54 -12.10 1.25 4.17
N LYS A 55 -11.43 2.38 4.40
CA LYS A 55 -11.46 3.09 5.67
C LYS A 55 -11.29 4.60 5.47
N HIS A 56 -12.05 5.40 6.23
CA HIS A 56 -11.85 6.84 6.31
C HIS A 56 -10.79 7.15 7.37
N MET A 57 -9.81 7.99 7.05
CA MET A 57 -8.74 8.35 7.98
C MET A 57 -8.13 9.71 7.68
N THR A 58 -7.56 10.33 8.73
CA THR A 58 -6.75 11.54 8.59
C THR A 58 -5.29 11.15 8.33
N LEU A 59 -4.73 11.61 7.23
CA LEU A 59 -3.32 11.39 6.86
C LEU A 59 -2.47 12.51 7.47
N ASN A 60 -2.02 12.33 8.72
CA ASN A 60 -1.13 13.29 9.36
C ASN A 60 0.26 13.25 8.69
N PRO A 61 0.79 14.40 8.16
CA PRO A 61 2.11 14.46 7.49
C PRO A 61 3.28 13.98 8.35
N ASP A 62 3.19 14.05 9.67
CA ASP A 62 4.24 13.54 10.57
C ASP A 62 4.39 12.01 10.47
N HIS A 63 3.34 11.32 10.03
CA HIS A 63 3.27 9.87 9.99
C HIS A 63 3.05 9.28 8.59
N TRP A 64 2.69 10.12 7.64
CA TRP A 64 2.37 9.69 6.28
C TRP A 64 3.10 10.53 5.25
N ASP A 65 3.73 9.87 4.30
CA ASP A 65 4.18 10.48 3.06
C ASP A 65 3.20 10.09 1.96
N VAL A 66 2.81 11.07 1.14
CA VAL A 66 1.83 10.86 0.06
C VAL A 66 2.51 11.15 -1.27
N VAL A 67 2.43 10.22 -2.21
CA VAL A 67 2.96 10.36 -3.57
C VAL A 67 1.86 10.17 -4.60
N SER A 68 2.03 10.79 -5.76
CA SER A 68 1.11 10.62 -6.89
C SER A 68 1.38 9.26 -7.57
N ALA A 69 0.31 8.64 -8.06
CA ALA A 69 0.40 7.40 -8.80
C ALA A 69 -0.52 7.43 -10.02
N SER A 70 -0.05 6.88 -11.12
CA SER A 70 -0.89 6.59 -12.28
C SER A 70 -1.80 5.41 -11.95
N GLY A 71 -3.06 5.49 -12.34
CA GLY A 71 -4.04 4.43 -12.12
C GLY A 71 -5.45 4.93 -12.42
N SER A 72 -6.40 4.02 -12.49
CA SER A 72 -7.81 4.28 -12.68
C SER A 72 -8.58 4.04 -11.38
N ALA A 73 -9.34 5.05 -10.93
CA ALA A 73 -10.22 4.89 -9.78
C ALA A 73 -11.25 3.78 -10.01
N ASP A 74 -11.80 3.68 -11.22
CA ASP A 74 -12.77 2.64 -11.57
C ASP A 74 -12.16 1.24 -11.50
N ALA A 75 -10.92 1.08 -11.95
CA ALA A 75 -10.20 -0.19 -11.85
C ALA A 75 -9.91 -0.56 -10.39
N ALA A 76 -9.51 0.40 -9.56
CA ALA A 76 -9.31 0.18 -8.12
C ALA A 76 -10.61 -0.23 -7.42
N TRP A 77 -11.73 0.45 -7.71
CA TRP A 77 -13.04 0.07 -7.18
C TRP A 77 -13.52 -1.30 -7.69
N ALA A 78 -13.24 -1.64 -8.95
CA ALA A 78 -13.56 -2.96 -9.49
C ALA A 78 -12.77 -4.07 -8.78
N TRP A 79 -11.49 -3.83 -8.51
CA TRP A 79 -10.65 -4.73 -7.74
C TRP A 79 -11.16 -4.89 -6.30
N LEU A 80 -11.49 -3.79 -5.63
CA LEU A 80 -12.04 -3.81 -4.26
C LEU A 80 -13.33 -4.62 -4.18
N ARG A 81 -14.30 -4.39 -5.07
CA ARG A 81 -15.56 -5.17 -5.08
C ARG A 81 -15.34 -6.68 -5.19
N LYS A 82 -14.24 -7.09 -5.82
CA LYS A 82 -13.88 -8.50 -5.96
C LYS A 82 -13.17 -9.07 -4.74
N HIS A 83 -12.40 -8.26 -4.01
CA HIS A 83 -11.47 -8.73 -2.98
C HIS A 83 -11.75 -8.15 -1.58
N GLU A 84 -12.73 -7.25 -1.40
CA GLU A 84 -13.09 -6.72 -0.09
C GLU A 84 -13.46 -7.87 0.86
N GLY A 85 -12.86 -7.84 2.06
CA GLY A 85 -13.00 -8.93 3.03
C GLY A 85 -12.06 -10.12 2.81
N ALA A 86 -11.25 -10.14 1.73
CA ALA A 86 -10.17 -11.11 1.59
C ALA A 86 -9.17 -10.98 2.75
N GLY A 87 -8.72 -12.11 3.29
CA GLY A 87 -7.87 -12.16 4.48
C GLY A 87 -6.50 -11.52 4.30
N TYR A 88 -5.84 -11.20 5.41
CA TYR A 88 -4.44 -10.76 5.41
C TYR A 88 -3.49 -11.94 5.18
N ASP A 89 -2.52 -11.77 4.28
CA ASP A 89 -1.52 -12.79 4.01
C ASP A 89 -0.35 -12.72 4.99
N TYR A 90 -0.46 -13.45 6.10
CA TYR A 90 0.62 -13.57 7.11
C TYR A 90 1.83 -14.34 6.57
N LEU A 91 1.62 -15.32 5.66
CA LEU A 91 2.69 -16.10 5.08
C LEU A 91 3.44 -15.30 4.01
N GLY A 92 2.72 -14.53 3.19
CA GLY A 92 3.31 -13.60 2.23
C GLY A 92 4.16 -12.52 2.92
N LEU A 93 3.78 -12.07 4.12
CA LEU A 93 4.62 -11.18 4.93
C LEU A 93 5.97 -11.84 5.27
N LEU A 94 5.98 -13.12 5.60
CA LEU A 94 7.21 -13.89 5.80
C LEU A 94 7.96 -14.14 4.47
N GLY A 95 7.26 -14.15 3.34
CA GLY A 95 7.83 -14.29 2.00
C GLY A 95 8.77 -13.13 1.61
N PHE A 96 8.61 -11.93 2.20
CA PHE A 96 9.63 -10.87 2.09
C PHE A 96 10.96 -11.26 2.76
N VAL A 97 10.91 -12.22 3.68
CA VAL A 97 12.06 -12.76 4.43
C VAL A 97 12.68 -13.95 3.69
N ALA A 98 11.84 -14.85 3.23
CA ALA A 98 12.24 -16.10 2.59
C ALA A 98 11.47 -16.24 1.28
N ARG A 99 12.08 -15.84 0.17
CA ARG A 99 11.49 -15.87 -1.19
C ARG A 99 10.97 -17.25 -1.65
N ALA A 100 11.25 -18.30 -0.89
CA ALA A 100 10.75 -19.65 -1.14
C ALA A 100 9.37 -19.94 -0.55
N ILE A 101 8.80 -19.02 0.24
CA ILE A 101 7.46 -19.19 0.80
C ILE A 101 6.46 -18.71 -0.25
N GLY A 102 5.57 -19.61 -0.66
CA GLY A 102 4.57 -19.35 -1.68
C GLY A 102 3.60 -18.22 -1.27
N HIS A 103 3.11 -17.52 -2.27
CA HIS A 103 2.10 -16.48 -2.17
C HIS A 103 0.68 -17.11 -2.27
N ASP A 104 -0.20 -16.75 -1.35
CA ASP A 104 -1.61 -17.17 -1.36
C ASP A 104 -2.44 -16.13 -2.12
N LYS A 105 -2.92 -16.49 -3.31
CA LYS A 105 -3.71 -15.61 -4.18
C LYS A 105 -5.08 -15.18 -3.61
N SER A 106 -5.50 -15.74 -2.49
CA SER A 106 -6.75 -15.36 -1.80
C SER A 106 -6.56 -14.40 -0.64
N ARG A 107 -5.31 -14.04 -0.33
CA ARG A 107 -4.93 -13.17 0.78
C ARG A 107 -3.93 -12.13 0.29
N PHE A 108 -3.93 -10.96 0.91
CA PHE A 108 -3.12 -9.84 0.44
C PHE A 108 -2.36 -9.18 1.59
N VAL A 109 -1.11 -8.80 1.34
CA VAL A 109 -0.40 -7.80 2.15
C VAL A 109 -0.73 -6.40 1.63
N CYS A 110 -0.45 -5.35 2.43
CA CYS A 110 -0.83 -3.98 2.10
C CYS A 110 -0.25 -3.47 0.76
N SER A 111 1.03 -3.71 0.53
CA SER A 111 1.73 -3.26 -0.68
C SER A 111 1.26 -4.00 -1.93
N GLU A 112 0.98 -5.29 -1.82
CA GLU A 112 0.41 -6.09 -2.90
C GLU A 112 -0.98 -5.59 -3.30
N ALA A 113 -1.90 -5.43 -2.33
CA ALA A 113 -3.24 -4.93 -2.60
C ALA A 113 -3.20 -3.56 -3.30
N VAL A 114 -2.35 -2.63 -2.83
CA VAL A 114 -2.19 -1.31 -3.45
C VAL A 114 -1.60 -1.41 -4.85
N ALA A 115 -0.57 -2.23 -5.05
CA ALA A 115 0.05 -2.41 -6.37
C ALA A 115 -0.95 -2.99 -7.38
N GLU A 116 -1.74 -3.99 -6.99
CA GLU A 116 -2.77 -4.57 -7.86
C GLU A 116 -3.91 -3.58 -8.17
N MET A 117 -4.37 -2.81 -7.18
CA MET A 117 -5.36 -1.75 -7.42
C MET A 117 -4.86 -0.68 -8.39
N LEU A 118 -3.54 -0.44 -8.44
CA LEU A 118 -2.90 0.44 -9.42
C LEU A 118 -2.70 -0.22 -10.79
N GLY A 119 -3.04 -1.50 -10.94
CA GLY A 119 -2.83 -2.28 -12.17
C GLY A 119 -1.39 -2.69 -12.41
N MET A 120 -0.56 -2.73 -11.38
CA MET A 120 0.82 -3.20 -11.48
C MET A 120 0.86 -4.73 -11.55
N ALA A 121 1.63 -5.27 -12.48
CA ALA A 121 1.88 -6.70 -12.55
C ALA A 121 2.72 -7.17 -11.36
N ASP A 122 2.50 -8.41 -10.92
CA ASP A 122 3.28 -9.04 -9.86
C ASP A 122 3.31 -8.22 -8.54
N GLY A 123 2.17 -7.66 -8.12
CA GLY A 123 2.02 -6.84 -6.92
C GLY A 123 2.65 -7.45 -5.66
N TRP A 124 2.63 -8.77 -5.55
CA TRP A 124 3.24 -9.53 -4.45
C TRP A 124 4.76 -9.35 -4.29
N ARG A 125 5.44 -8.81 -5.31
CA ARG A 125 6.89 -8.54 -5.25
C ARG A 125 7.25 -7.27 -4.49
N PHE A 126 6.27 -6.40 -4.25
CA PHE A 126 6.51 -5.11 -3.61
C PHE A 126 6.26 -5.17 -2.11
N ASP A 127 7.28 -4.83 -1.34
CA ASP A 127 7.12 -4.35 0.03
C ASP A 127 6.81 -2.83 0.03
N PRO A 128 6.37 -2.24 1.16
CA PRO A 128 6.05 -0.80 1.21
C PRO A 128 7.17 0.13 0.77
N CYS A 129 8.43 -0.21 1.04
CA CYS A 129 9.57 0.64 0.71
C CYS A 129 9.94 0.54 -0.78
N SER A 130 9.91 -0.66 -1.35
CA SER A 130 10.16 -0.87 -2.78
C SER A 130 9.03 -0.29 -3.64
N LEU A 131 7.78 -0.38 -3.20
CA LEU A 131 6.64 0.27 -3.87
C LEU A 131 6.79 1.80 -3.85
N TYR A 132 7.17 2.38 -2.71
CA TYR A 132 7.45 3.82 -2.62
C TYR A 132 8.53 4.24 -3.62
N ALA A 133 9.66 3.53 -3.65
CA ALA A 133 10.76 3.84 -4.56
C ALA A 133 10.33 3.79 -6.04
N ALA A 134 9.54 2.79 -6.42
CA ALA A 134 9.02 2.66 -7.78
C ALA A 134 8.09 3.81 -8.17
N LEU A 135 7.18 4.23 -7.28
CA LEU A 135 6.24 5.32 -7.55
C LEU A 135 6.94 6.69 -7.55
N ALA A 136 7.84 6.95 -6.59
CA ALA A 136 8.59 8.19 -6.52
C ALA A 136 9.53 8.38 -7.72
N TRP A 137 10.16 7.31 -8.20
CA TRP A 137 10.96 7.35 -9.41
C TRP A 137 10.13 7.72 -10.66
N ARG A 138 8.94 7.15 -10.81
CA ARG A 138 8.02 7.47 -11.93
C ARG A 138 7.56 8.92 -11.90
N GLU A 139 7.23 9.45 -10.71
CA GLU A 139 6.83 10.85 -10.54
C GLU A 139 7.97 11.80 -10.97
N SER A 140 9.19 11.54 -10.49
CA SER A 140 10.38 12.33 -10.86
C SER A 140 10.66 12.27 -12.36
N SER A 141 10.53 11.10 -12.97
CA SER A 141 10.76 10.91 -14.42
C SER A 141 9.70 11.61 -15.26
N ALA A 142 8.44 11.63 -14.83
CA ALA A 142 7.36 12.34 -15.52
C ALA A 142 7.55 13.87 -15.46
N VAL A 143 7.99 14.40 -14.33
CA VAL A 143 8.33 15.83 -14.19
C VAL A 143 9.50 16.21 -15.08
N ALA A 144 10.56 15.39 -15.12
CA ALA A 144 11.73 15.63 -15.98
C ALA A 144 11.41 15.55 -17.48
N ALA A 145 10.44 14.74 -17.87
CA ALA A 145 10.01 14.64 -19.28
C ALA A 145 9.09 15.79 -19.74
N ALA A 146 8.50 16.53 -18.80
CA ALA A 146 7.60 17.66 -19.05
C ALA A 146 8.31 19.03 -19.00
N ALA A 147 9.59 19.08 -18.60
CA ALA A 147 10.44 20.27 -18.52
C ALA A 147 11.31 20.45 -19.77
#